data_ef5a37162a64c7b7e50add4e3897ea15
#
_entry.id   ef5a37162a64c7b7e50add4e3897ea15
#
_cell.length_a   1.000
_cell.length_b   1.000
_cell.length_c   1.000
_cell.angle_alpha   90.00
_cell.angle_beta   90.00
_cell.angle_gamma   90.00
#
_symmetry.space_group_name_H-M   'P 1'
#
loop_
_entity.id
_entity.type
_entity.pdbx_description
1 polymer ?
#
loop_
_entity_poly.entity_id
_entity_poly.type
_entity_poly.pdbx_seq_one_letter_code
_entity_poly.pdbx_strand_id
1 'polypeptide(L)'
;MDRIIYEQSYAAISELYEIAKLREGSIVVIGCSTSEVVGSTIGTNSSFETAGEIFKGLYDFAKSKGIYLAIQCCEHLNRAIITERAALPFAEIVNVVPQPKAGGSLATQAYAGFEEPVALEEIKADAGLDIGFTLIGMHLKKVAVPVRLKNNKIGSATVLAARTRAKYIGGARAMYNEEQ
;
A
#
# COMPACT_ATOMS: atom_id res chain seq x y z
N MET A 1 5.69 0.36 23.01
CA MET A 1 5.32 0.83 21.67
C MET A 1 6.58 1.23 20.95
N ASP A 2 6.93 0.57 19.90
CA ASP A 2 8.18 0.88 19.18
C ASP A 2 7.93 2.03 18.17
N ARG A 3 8.01 3.26 18.69
CA ARG A 3 7.79 4.49 17.94
C ARG A 3 8.62 4.58 16.65
N ILE A 4 9.72 3.83 16.57
CA ILE A 4 10.61 3.77 15.40
C ILE A 4 9.88 3.20 14.18
N ILE A 5 9.10 2.13 14.33
CA ILE A 5 8.35 1.50 13.22
C ILE A 5 7.27 2.45 12.68
N TYR A 6 6.55 3.13 13.58
CA TYR A 6 5.61 4.19 13.21
C TYR A 6 6.29 5.30 12.40
N GLU A 7 7.39 5.85 12.93
CA GLU A 7 8.11 6.98 12.31
C GLU A 7 8.69 6.60 10.93
N GLN A 8 9.24 5.39 10.79
CA GLN A 8 9.75 4.89 9.51
C GLN A 8 8.62 4.70 8.49
N SER A 9 7.47 4.19 8.90
CA SER A 9 6.30 4.00 8.04
C SER A 9 5.73 5.33 7.57
N TYR A 10 5.59 6.29 8.48
CA TYR A 10 5.18 7.67 8.17
C TYR A 10 6.15 8.36 7.20
N ALA A 11 7.45 8.22 7.43
CA ALA A 11 8.48 8.83 6.58
C ALA A 11 8.50 8.22 5.16
N ALA A 12 8.36 6.89 5.04
CA ALA A 12 8.35 6.22 3.73
C ALA A 12 7.18 6.65 2.85
N ILE A 13 5.96 6.70 3.40
CA ILE A 13 4.78 7.14 2.64
C ILE A 13 4.83 8.65 2.35
N SER A 14 5.35 9.47 3.27
CA SER A 14 5.53 10.91 3.06
C SER A 14 6.49 11.18 1.90
N GLU A 15 7.61 10.48 1.84
CA GLU A 15 8.58 10.61 0.75
C GLU A 15 7.98 10.14 -0.59
N LEU A 16 7.25 9.02 -0.60
CA LEU A 16 6.56 8.54 -1.80
C LEU A 16 5.51 9.56 -2.29
N TYR A 17 4.74 10.15 -1.38
CA TYR A 17 3.72 11.16 -1.70
C TYR A 17 4.31 12.32 -2.51
N GLU A 18 5.44 12.88 -2.05
CA GLU A 18 6.13 13.99 -2.70
C GLU A 18 6.70 13.60 -4.08
N ILE A 19 7.41 12.45 -4.16
CA ILE A 19 8.04 11.99 -5.41
C ILE A 19 6.99 11.60 -6.46
N ALA A 20 5.92 10.94 -6.05
CA ALA A 20 4.85 10.50 -6.94
C ALA A 20 3.86 11.63 -7.28
N LYS A 21 4.01 12.81 -6.65
CA LYS A 21 3.10 13.98 -6.81
C LYS A 21 1.64 13.58 -6.58
N LEU A 22 1.39 12.79 -5.53
CA LEU A 22 0.05 12.34 -5.20
C LEU A 22 -0.84 13.53 -4.82
N ARG A 23 -2.14 13.36 -4.99
CA ARG A 23 -3.15 14.38 -4.72
C ARG A 23 -4.22 13.78 -3.81
N GLU A 24 -5.05 14.62 -3.24
CA GLU A 24 -6.27 14.18 -2.56
C GLU A 24 -7.06 13.18 -3.43
N GLY A 25 -7.55 12.11 -2.85
CA GLY A 25 -8.21 11.00 -3.54
C GLY A 25 -7.28 9.99 -4.21
N SER A 26 -5.95 10.21 -4.26
CA SER A 26 -5.02 9.20 -4.78
C SER A 26 -5.02 7.94 -3.92
N ILE A 27 -4.80 6.80 -4.54
CA ILE A 27 -4.78 5.48 -3.87
C ILE A 27 -3.36 4.93 -3.85
N VAL A 28 -2.88 4.54 -2.67
CA VAL A 28 -1.56 3.92 -2.46
C VAL A 28 -1.73 2.49 -2.01
N VAL A 29 -1.27 1.53 -2.82
CA VAL A 29 -1.26 0.12 -2.42
C VAL A 29 -0.10 -0.18 -1.49
N ILE A 30 -0.36 -0.94 -0.44
CA ILE A 30 0.63 -1.37 0.55
C ILE A 30 0.65 -2.89 0.61
N GLY A 31 1.78 -3.47 0.27
CA GLY A 31 2.10 -4.86 0.60
C GLY A 31 3.05 -4.90 1.79
N CYS A 32 2.85 -5.81 2.73
CA CYS A 32 3.71 -5.87 3.91
C CYS A 32 3.89 -7.29 4.45
N SER A 33 5.14 -7.62 4.74
CA SER A 33 5.49 -8.77 5.56
C SER A 33 5.99 -8.29 6.94
N THR A 34 5.15 -8.42 7.95
CA THR A 34 5.57 -8.10 9.33
C THR A 34 6.67 -9.02 9.84
N SER A 35 6.79 -10.24 9.31
CA SER A 35 7.90 -11.15 9.60
C SER A 35 9.24 -10.55 9.17
N GLU A 36 9.32 -10.01 7.96
CA GLU A 36 10.52 -9.33 7.45
C GLU A 36 10.85 -8.07 8.27
N VAL A 37 9.83 -7.33 8.73
CA VAL A 37 10.03 -6.14 9.58
C VAL A 37 10.71 -6.49 10.90
N VAL A 38 10.36 -7.63 11.51
CA VAL A 38 10.99 -8.10 12.74
C VAL A 38 12.25 -8.96 12.52
N GLY A 39 12.75 -9.03 11.28
CA GLY A 39 13.98 -9.75 10.94
C GLY A 39 13.83 -11.26 10.76
N SER A 40 12.62 -11.75 10.51
CA SER A 40 12.31 -13.14 10.22
C SER A 40 11.91 -13.34 8.78
N THR A 41 12.04 -14.56 8.24
CA THR A 41 11.60 -14.88 6.88
C THR A 41 10.09 -14.64 6.71
N ILE A 42 9.68 -14.16 5.54
CA ILE A 42 8.29 -13.88 5.20
C ILE A 42 7.34 -15.03 5.62
N GLY A 43 6.25 -14.67 6.30
CA GLY A 43 5.20 -15.60 6.73
C GLY A 43 5.54 -16.48 7.95
N THR A 44 6.75 -16.39 8.53
CA THR A 44 7.18 -17.29 9.61
C THR A 44 6.97 -16.73 11.03
N ASN A 45 7.00 -15.41 11.20
CA ASN A 45 6.89 -14.75 12.50
C ASN A 45 6.09 -13.45 12.40
N SER A 46 4.82 -13.58 12.05
CA SER A 46 3.92 -12.43 11.90
C SER A 46 3.65 -11.75 13.25
N SER A 47 3.87 -10.43 13.33
CA SER A 47 3.61 -9.62 14.52
C SER A 47 2.39 -8.72 14.31
N PHE A 48 1.37 -8.93 15.13
CA PHE A 48 0.15 -8.13 15.10
C PHE A 48 0.36 -6.71 15.67
N GLU A 49 1.21 -6.59 16.71
CA GLU A 49 1.59 -5.32 17.30
C GLU A 49 2.39 -4.45 16.31
N THR A 50 3.42 -5.04 15.67
CA THR A 50 4.22 -4.38 14.63
C THR A 50 3.33 -3.92 13.46
N ALA A 51 2.35 -4.74 13.06
CA ALA A 51 1.38 -4.36 12.04
C ALA A 51 0.56 -3.12 12.45
N GLY A 52 0.19 -3.01 13.72
CA GLY A 52 -0.52 -1.85 14.26
C GLY A 52 0.29 -0.56 14.16
N GLU A 53 1.59 -0.60 14.50
CA GLU A 53 2.48 0.55 14.37
C GLU A 53 2.69 0.97 12.91
N ILE A 54 2.86 -0.01 12.00
CA ILE A 54 2.97 0.26 10.55
C ILE A 54 1.69 0.89 10.05
N PHE A 55 0.53 0.28 10.32
CA PHE A 55 -0.77 0.78 9.89
C PHE A 55 -0.99 2.20 10.38
N LYS A 56 -0.75 2.46 11.66
CA LYS A 56 -0.94 3.78 12.25
C LYS A 56 -0.08 4.84 11.58
N GLY A 57 1.22 4.57 11.35
CA GLY A 57 2.13 5.51 10.68
C GLY A 57 1.69 5.84 9.26
N LEU A 58 1.30 4.83 8.47
CA LEU A 58 0.81 5.00 7.11
C LEU A 58 -0.54 5.74 7.08
N TYR A 59 -1.47 5.37 7.97
CA TYR A 59 -2.83 5.88 7.96
C TYR A 59 -2.93 7.31 8.49
N ASP A 60 -2.19 7.66 9.53
CA ASP A 60 -2.11 9.04 10.04
C ASP A 60 -1.62 10.00 8.94
N PHE A 61 -0.60 9.59 8.15
CA PHE A 61 -0.17 10.38 7.00
C PHE A 61 -1.26 10.45 5.92
N ALA A 62 -1.83 9.32 5.54
CA ALA A 62 -2.86 9.25 4.49
C ALA A 62 -4.05 10.16 4.81
N LYS A 63 -4.55 10.11 6.04
CA LYS A 63 -5.63 11.00 6.51
C LYS A 63 -5.23 12.47 6.44
N SER A 64 -4.00 12.82 6.80
CA SER A 64 -3.51 14.21 6.76
C SER A 64 -3.45 14.80 5.35
N LYS A 65 -3.37 13.96 4.32
CA LYS A 65 -3.26 14.35 2.90
C LYS A 65 -4.51 14.04 2.07
N GLY A 66 -5.54 13.43 2.67
CA GLY A 66 -6.75 13.03 1.95
C GLY A 66 -6.51 11.96 0.90
N ILE A 67 -5.49 11.10 1.08
CA ILE A 67 -5.23 9.96 0.21
C ILE A 67 -5.73 8.66 0.85
N TYR A 68 -5.97 7.64 0.04
CA TYR A 68 -6.47 6.35 0.50
C TYR A 68 -5.38 5.28 0.48
N LEU A 69 -5.44 4.38 1.44
CA LEU A 69 -4.62 3.17 1.48
C LEU A 69 -5.39 1.98 0.94
N ALA A 70 -4.69 1.12 0.21
CA ALA A 70 -5.18 -0.15 -0.30
C ALA A 70 -4.26 -1.26 0.19
N ILE A 71 -4.64 -1.99 1.23
CA ILE A 71 -3.78 -2.97 1.90
C ILE A 71 -3.96 -4.33 1.25
N GLN A 72 -2.86 -4.86 0.69
CA GLN A 72 -2.85 -6.17 0.06
C GLN A 72 -2.90 -7.29 1.10
N CYS A 73 -3.82 -8.22 0.91
CA CYS A 73 -3.86 -9.48 1.66
C CYS A 73 -2.79 -10.46 1.17
N CYS A 74 -2.55 -11.53 1.93
CA CYS A 74 -1.70 -12.64 1.51
C CYS A 74 -2.39 -13.54 0.46
N GLU A 75 -1.65 -14.53 -0.07
CA GLU A 75 -2.13 -15.49 -1.07
C GLU A 75 -3.33 -16.32 -0.61
N HIS A 76 -3.50 -16.54 0.70
CA HIS A 76 -4.66 -17.26 1.25
C HIS A 76 -5.99 -16.55 1.00
N LEU A 77 -5.95 -15.25 0.74
CA LEU A 77 -7.09 -14.46 0.27
C LEU A 77 -6.87 -13.94 -1.16
N ASN A 78 -6.13 -14.69 -1.98
CA ASN A 78 -5.87 -14.38 -3.39
C ASN A 78 -5.35 -12.95 -3.63
N ARG A 79 -4.59 -12.38 -2.69
CA ARG A 79 -4.11 -10.99 -2.76
C ARG A 79 -5.23 -9.94 -2.84
N ALA A 80 -6.41 -10.25 -2.31
CA ALA A 80 -7.51 -9.28 -2.17
C ALA A 80 -7.04 -8.00 -1.46
N ILE A 81 -7.74 -6.92 -1.68
CA ILE A 81 -7.41 -5.59 -1.17
C ILE A 81 -8.40 -5.17 -0.09
N ILE A 82 -7.88 -4.66 1.02
CA ILE A 82 -8.67 -3.98 2.05
C ILE A 82 -8.47 -2.48 1.90
N THR A 83 -9.56 -1.75 1.76
CA THR A 83 -9.56 -0.29 1.65
C THR A 83 -10.83 0.31 2.26
N GLU A 84 -10.94 1.63 2.24
CA GLU A 84 -12.17 2.32 2.64
C GLU A 84 -13.15 2.41 1.47
N ARG A 85 -14.44 2.29 1.73
CA ARG A 85 -15.49 2.42 0.71
C ARG A 85 -15.37 3.72 -0.08
N ALA A 86 -15.01 4.82 0.59
CA ALA A 86 -14.86 6.14 -0.01
C ALA A 86 -13.75 6.19 -1.09
N ALA A 87 -12.75 5.30 -1.04
CA ALA A 87 -11.70 5.23 -2.04
C ALA A 87 -12.23 4.85 -3.44
N LEU A 88 -13.22 3.95 -3.48
CA LEU A 88 -13.79 3.39 -4.71
C LEU A 88 -15.30 3.12 -4.52
N PRO A 89 -16.14 4.17 -4.49
CA PRO A 89 -17.56 4.04 -4.13
C PRO A 89 -18.37 3.11 -5.06
N PHE A 90 -17.92 2.91 -6.30
CA PHE A 90 -18.60 2.10 -7.31
C PHE A 90 -17.92 0.73 -7.55
N ALA A 91 -16.89 0.38 -6.78
CA ALA A 91 -16.23 -0.92 -6.92
C ALA A 91 -17.13 -2.07 -6.42
N GLU A 92 -17.01 -3.22 -7.07
CA GLU A 92 -17.62 -4.46 -6.60
C GLU A 92 -16.90 -4.95 -5.34
N ILE A 93 -17.68 -5.22 -4.30
CA ILE A 93 -17.17 -5.65 -3.00
C ILE A 93 -17.25 -7.17 -2.91
N VAL A 94 -16.18 -7.79 -2.44
CA VAL A 94 -16.17 -9.20 -2.06
C VAL A 94 -16.35 -9.37 -0.56
N ASN A 95 -17.01 -10.45 -0.16
CA ASN A 95 -17.30 -10.70 1.26
C ASN A 95 -16.17 -11.53 1.88
N VAL A 96 -15.20 -10.84 2.48
CA VAL A 96 -14.15 -11.45 3.29
C VAL A 96 -13.68 -10.49 4.37
N VAL A 97 -13.39 -11.03 5.56
CA VAL A 97 -12.76 -10.30 6.67
C VAL A 97 -11.39 -10.92 6.94
N PRO A 98 -10.31 -10.18 6.71
CA PRO A 98 -8.96 -10.70 6.89
C PRO A 98 -8.68 -11.08 8.35
N GLN A 99 -7.88 -12.13 8.51
CA GLN A 99 -7.39 -12.62 9.79
C GLN A 99 -5.84 -12.66 9.76
N PRO A 100 -5.16 -12.66 10.91
CA PRO A 100 -3.68 -12.68 10.94
C PRO A 100 -3.05 -13.82 10.15
N LYS A 101 -3.72 -15.00 10.08
CA LYS A 101 -3.27 -16.17 9.31
C LYS A 101 -3.92 -16.33 7.94
N ALA A 102 -4.88 -15.47 7.60
CA ALA A 102 -5.56 -15.47 6.30
C ALA A 102 -5.87 -14.01 5.90
N GLY A 103 -4.99 -13.41 5.15
CA GLY A 103 -4.97 -11.98 4.81
C GLY A 103 -3.73 -11.27 5.36
N GLY A 104 -3.28 -11.67 6.55
CA GLY A 104 -2.09 -11.13 7.21
C GLY A 104 -2.39 -10.05 8.24
N SER A 105 -1.42 -9.82 9.13
CA SER A 105 -1.59 -8.92 10.27
C SER A 105 -1.87 -7.47 9.86
N LEU A 106 -1.22 -6.95 8.80
CA LEU A 106 -1.46 -5.57 8.35
C LEU A 106 -2.88 -5.41 7.78
N ALA A 107 -3.35 -6.36 6.97
CA ALA A 107 -4.72 -6.32 6.43
C ALA A 107 -5.77 -6.42 7.54
N THR A 108 -5.51 -7.22 8.58
CA THR A 108 -6.39 -7.33 9.75
C THR A 108 -6.45 -6.02 10.54
N GLN A 109 -5.30 -5.36 10.77
CA GLN A 109 -5.25 -4.05 11.42
C GLN A 109 -5.97 -2.98 10.61
N ALA A 110 -5.78 -2.98 9.30
CA ALA A 110 -6.43 -2.04 8.39
C ALA A 110 -7.96 -2.21 8.39
N TYR A 111 -8.45 -3.45 8.33
CA TYR A 111 -9.88 -3.72 8.37
C TYR A 111 -10.53 -3.22 9.67
N ALA A 112 -9.81 -3.33 10.78
CA ALA A 112 -10.29 -2.85 12.09
C ALA A 112 -10.17 -1.32 12.26
N GLY A 113 -9.24 -0.68 11.56
CA GLY A 113 -8.91 0.74 11.75
C GLY A 113 -9.44 1.70 10.68
N PHE A 114 -9.85 1.22 9.52
CA PHE A 114 -10.45 2.03 8.46
C PHE A 114 -11.87 2.49 8.80
N GLU A 115 -12.25 3.63 8.26
CA GLU A 115 -13.65 4.07 8.21
C GLU A 115 -14.35 3.32 7.07
N GLU A 116 -15.44 2.59 7.36
CA GLU A 116 -16.17 1.77 6.38
C GLU A 116 -15.28 0.82 5.57
N PRO A 117 -14.56 -0.14 6.21
CA PRO A 117 -13.66 -1.04 5.52
C PRO A 117 -14.41 -1.95 4.56
N VAL A 118 -13.82 -2.14 3.38
CA VAL A 118 -14.32 -3.06 2.34
C VAL A 118 -13.19 -3.92 1.80
N ALA A 119 -13.54 -5.10 1.31
CA ALA A 119 -12.63 -5.96 0.57
C ALA A 119 -12.97 -5.91 -0.93
N LEU A 120 -11.93 -5.83 -1.77
CA LEU A 120 -12.02 -5.83 -3.22
C LEU A 120 -11.16 -6.96 -3.77
N GLU A 121 -11.55 -7.55 -4.90
CA GLU A 121 -10.75 -8.56 -5.57
C GLU A 121 -9.47 -7.95 -6.16
N GLU A 122 -9.57 -6.77 -6.78
CA GLU A 122 -8.43 -6.08 -7.38
C GLU A 122 -8.55 -4.56 -7.26
N ILE A 123 -7.44 -3.85 -7.53
CA ILE A 123 -7.39 -2.39 -7.56
C ILE A 123 -6.42 -1.90 -8.64
N LYS A 124 -6.55 -0.61 -9.00
CA LYS A 124 -5.60 0.12 -9.84
C LYS A 124 -5.11 1.35 -9.07
N ALA A 125 -4.05 1.17 -8.30
CA ALA A 125 -3.48 2.21 -7.44
C ALA A 125 -2.56 3.16 -8.20
N ASP A 126 -2.44 4.40 -7.70
CA ASP A 126 -1.60 5.46 -8.27
C ASP A 126 -0.12 5.31 -7.90
N ALA A 127 0.14 4.74 -6.74
CA ALA A 127 1.48 4.45 -6.22
C ALA A 127 1.44 3.26 -5.27
N GLY A 128 2.59 2.80 -4.81
CA GLY A 128 2.64 1.71 -3.83
C GLY A 128 3.95 1.60 -3.09
N LEU A 129 3.85 1.01 -1.89
CA LEU A 129 4.96 0.57 -1.05
C LEU A 129 4.90 -0.94 -0.87
N ASP A 130 6.00 -1.60 -1.11
CA ASP A 130 6.19 -3.02 -0.83
C ASP A 130 7.20 -3.17 0.32
N ILE A 131 6.71 -3.56 1.48
CA ILE A 131 7.48 -3.70 2.71
C ILE A 131 7.81 -5.18 2.90
N GLY A 132 9.04 -5.58 2.52
CA GLY A 132 9.50 -6.98 2.68
C GLY A 132 9.14 -7.89 1.50
N PHE A 133 9.23 -7.41 0.28
CA PHE A 133 9.17 -8.20 -0.98
C PHE A 133 7.88 -9.01 -1.17
N THR A 134 6.73 -8.41 -0.90
CA THR A 134 5.42 -9.07 -1.05
C THR A 134 4.88 -9.06 -2.48
N LEU A 135 5.45 -8.24 -3.35
CA LEU A 135 5.06 -7.98 -4.74
C LEU A 135 3.66 -7.35 -4.85
N ILE A 136 3.64 -6.07 -5.24
CA ILE A 136 2.40 -5.26 -5.37
C ILE A 136 2.10 -4.83 -6.81
N GLY A 137 2.94 -5.21 -7.77
CA GLY A 137 2.89 -4.70 -9.14
C GLY A 137 1.55 -4.91 -9.85
N MET A 138 0.84 -6.02 -9.55
CA MET A 138 -0.47 -6.34 -10.12
C MET A 138 -1.56 -5.30 -9.77
N HIS A 139 -1.37 -4.58 -8.65
CA HIS A 139 -2.33 -3.60 -8.15
C HIS A 139 -2.08 -2.17 -8.63
N LEU A 140 -0.98 -1.93 -9.35
CA LEU A 140 -0.64 -0.60 -9.85
C LEU A 140 -1.29 -0.32 -11.20
N LYS A 141 -1.65 0.95 -11.45
CA LYS A 141 -1.97 1.42 -12.79
C LYS A 141 -0.75 1.22 -13.71
N LYS A 142 -0.99 0.93 -14.96
CA LYS A 142 0.06 1.01 -15.98
C LYS A 142 0.26 2.48 -16.36
N VAL A 143 1.48 2.96 -16.38
CA VAL A 143 2.79 2.29 -16.32
C VAL A 143 3.39 2.50 -14.93
N ALA A 144 3.73 1.42 -14.23
CA ALA A 144 4.47 1.51 -12.97
C ALA A 144 5.93 1.92 -13.22
N VAL A 145 6.43 2.83 -12.40
CA VAL A 145 7.81 3.36 -12.45
C VAL A 145 8.44 3.23 -11.07
N PRO A 146 9.60 2.59 -10.93
CA PRO A 146 10.25 2.44 -9.63
C PRO A 146 10.65 3.79 -9.02
N VAL A 147 10.47 3.91 -7.71
CA VAL A 147 10.89 5.06 -6.92
C VAL A 147 12.00 4.62 -5.95
N ARG A 148 13.06 5.41 -5.86
CA ARG A 148 14.16 5.19 -4.90
C ARG A 148 13.93 6.08 -3.69
N LEU A 149 13.43 5.48 -2.59
CA LEU A 149 13.26 6.18 -1.32
C LEU A 149 14.60 6.27 -0.58
N LYS A 150 14.82 7.38 0.12
CA LYS A 150 15.89 7.51 1.12
C LYS A 150 15.52 6.69 2.35
N ASN A 151 14.25 6.77 2.76
CA ASN A 151 13.67 5.98 3.85
C ASN A 151 13.21 4.61 3.33
N ASN A 152 14.16 3.78 2.93
CA ASN A 152 13.91 2.50 2.26
C ASN A 152 13.94 1.30 3.21
N LYS A 153 13.74 1.53 4.53
CA LYS A 153 13.63 0.47 5.53
C LYS A 153 12.54 0.77 6.55
N ILE A 154 11.82 -0.28 6.96
CA ILE A 154 10.93 -0.30 8.12
C ILE A 154 11.34 -1.51 8.96
N GLY A 155 11.89 -1.26 10.14
CA GLY A 155 12.59 -2.29 10.91
C GLY A 155 13.72 -2.91 10.09
N SER A 156 13.72 -4.22 9.96
CA SER A 156 14.67 -4.99 9.13
C SER A 156 14.24 -5.08 7.66
N ALA A 157 12.95 -4.86 7.35
CA ALA A 157 12.41 -5.02 6.00
C ALA A 157 12.90 -3.93 5.05
N THR A 158 13.27 -4.33 3.84
CA THR A 158 13.50 -3.40 2.74
C THR A 158 12.17 -2.93 2.18
N VAL A 159 12.08 -1.62 1.88
CA VAL A 159 10.91 -1.00 1.25
C VAL A 159 11.21 -0.71 -0.22
N LEU A 160 10.42 -1.31 -1.10
CA LEU A 160 10.38 -0.94 -2.50
C LEU A 160 9.20 0.00 -2.73
N ALA A 161 9.37 0.97 -3.63
CA ALA A 161 8.33 1.92 -3.94
C ALA A 161 8.13 2.08 -5.44
N ALA A 162 6.91 2.36 -5.85
CA ALA A 162 6.56 2.66 -7.22
C ALA A 162 5.55 3.81 -7.29
N ARG A 163 5.67 4.62 -8.32
CA ARG A 163 4.64 5.54 -8.79
C ARG A 163 4.10 5.06 -10.13
N THR A 164 3.06 5.66 -10.61
CA THR A 164 2.56 5.43 -11.97
C THR A 164 2.64 6.69 -12.81
N ARG A 165 2.64 6.53 -14.10
CA ARG A 165 2.49 7.61 -15.09
C ARG A 165 1.48 7.23 -16.17
N ALA A 166 0.93 8.21 -16.86
CA ALA A 166 0.08 7.96 -18.00
C ALA A 166 0.80 7.17 -19.09
N LYS A 167 0.06 6.34 -19.80
CA LYS A 167 0.57 5.60 -20.97
C LYS A 167 0.65 6.54 -22.16
N TYR A 168 1.75 6.47 -22.88
CA TYR A 168 1.81 7.03 -24.23
C TYR A 168 1.14 6.05 -25.19
N ILE A 169 -0.02 6.42 -25.73
CA ILE A 169 -0.80 5.59 -26.65
C ILE A 169 -0.95 6.32 -27.98
N GLY A 170 -0.55 5.66 -29.07
CA GLY A 170 -0.68 6.19 -30.42
C GLY A 170 0.58 5.98 -31.25
N GLY A 171 0.52 6.43 -32.50
CA GLY A 171 1.62 6.36 -33.47
C GLY A 171 2.25 7.74 -33.72
N ALA A 172 2.96 7.88 -34.84
CA ALA A 172 3.73 9.06 -35.21
C ALA A 172 2.93 10.37 -35.32
N ARG A 173 1.59 10.29 -35.39
CA ARG A 173 0.69 11.45 -35.45
C ARG A 173 0.12 11.82 -34.08
N ALA A 174 0.42 11.06 -33.01
CA ALA A 174 -0.10 11.31 -31.68
C ALA A 174 0.57 12.57 -31.10
N MET A 175 -0.24 13.34 -30.39
CA MET A 175 0.23 14.45 -29.55
C MET A 175 0.09 14.04 -28.08
N TYR A 176 1.01 14.45 -27.25
CA TYR A 176 1.04 14.09 -25.83
C TYR A 176 1.04 15.33 -24.95
N ASN A 177 0.39 15.23 -23.78
CA ASN A 177 0.46 16.24 -22.75
C ASN A 177 1.66 15.94 -21.85
N GLU A 178 2.65 16.83 -21.80
CA GLU A 178 3.88 16.66 -21.02
C GLU A 178 3.68 16.84 -19.50
N GLU A 179 2.51 17.36 -19.08
CA GLU A 179 2.16 17.60 -17.68
C GLU A 179 1.51 16.39 -16.97
N GLN A 180 1.27 15.27 -17.70
CA GLN A 180 0.63 14.06 -17.14
C GLN A 180 1.61 12.92 -16.86
#